data_bfec48fbdc46529f9d658290c4a22e1d
#
_entry.id   bfec48fbdc46529f9d658290c4a22e1d
#
_cell.length_a   1.000
_cell.length_b   1.000
_cell.length_c   1.000
_cell.angle_alpha   90.00
_cell.angle_beta   90.00
_cell.angle_gamma   90.00
#
_symmetry.space_group_name_H-M   'P 1'
#
loop_
_entity.id
_entity.type
_entity.pdbx_description
1 polymer ?
#
loop_
_entity_poly.entity_id
_entity_poly.type
_entity_poly.pdbx_seq_one_letter_code
_entity_poly.pdbx_strand_id
1 'polypeptide(L)'
;MLMYSANVALVEATPPPTGSAPADAAPANSAPAKPAPAMPTSVAFGTLALSLVFGIGLFFVLPLFLVSLADPFLSAWFANNDTAALASNVLEGMIRLAIFLAYIGAINQMPDVRRVFQYHGAEHKTIAADEAGAPMTPDVIQTFSKEHPRCGTGFLLVVVVVSIFVFALLGRPPIFWRIASRIVLVPVVAALSYELIKFSSAHRGNPLLDWLVVKPSLALQSLTTREPDAAMIEVAVAALQRVKAEESAL
;
A
#
# COMPACT_ATOMS: atom_id res chain seq x y z
N MET A 1 3.87 16.91 0.21
CA MET A 1 4.45 15.64 -0.23
C MET A 1 3.88 15.14 -1.54
N LEU A 2 2.57 14.94 -1.74
CA LEU A 2 1.99 14.45 -3.00
C LEU A 2 2.35 15.27 -4.26
N MET A 3 2.44 16.60 -4.15
CA MET A 3 2.88 17.47 -5.27
C MET A 3 4.38 17.32 -5.59
N TYR A 4 5.19 17.01 -4.59
CA TYR A 4 6.63 16.79 -4.79
C TYR A 4 6.87 15.47 -5.54
N SER A 5 6.22 14.39 -5.12
CA SER A 5 6.34 13.08 -5.80
C SER A 5 5.78 13.10 -7.23
N ALA A 6 4.70 13.84 -7.48
CA ALA A 6 4.17 14.02 -8.84
C ALA A 6 5.15 14.80 -9.75
N ASN A 7 5.83 15.82 -9.21
CA ASN A 7 6.84 16.58 -9.97
C ASN A 7 8.09 15.75 -10.25
N VAL A 8 8.54 14.89 -9.30
CA VAL A 8 9.67 13.97 -9.51
C VAL A 8 9.33 12.95 -10.61
N ALA A 9 8.14 12.35 -10.58
CA ALA A 9 7.70 11.41 -11.62
C ALA A 9 7.65 12.03 -13.02
N LEU A 10 7.33 13.33 -13.16
CA LEU A 10 7.35 14.05 -14.44
C LEU A 10 8.77 14.29 -14.96
N VAL A 11 9.75 14.50 -14.07
CA VAL A 11 11.16 14.63 -14.45
C VAL A 11 11.70 13.32 -15.01
N GLU A 12 11.36 12.19 -14.38
CA GLU A 12 11.78 10.85 -14.84
C GLU A 12 11.09 10.41 -16.15
N ALA A 13 9.86 10.88 -16.42
CA ALA A 13 9.13 10.56 -17.63
C ALA A 13 9.63 11.32 -18.87
N THR A 14 10.53 12.29 -18.73
CA THR A 14 11.13 13.02 -19.86
C THR A 14 12.29 12.19 -20.43
N PRO A 15 12.23 11.66 -21.67
CA PRO A 15 13.33 10.88 -22.22
C PRO A 15 14.58 11.75 -22.30
N PRO A 16 15.78 11.19 -22.04
CA PRO A 16 17.02 11.94 -22.20
C PRO A 16 17.16 12.40 -23.65
N PRO A 17 17.72 13.59 -23.88
CA PRO A 17 17.91 14.07 -25.25
C PRO A 17 18.74 13.06 -26.04
N THR A 18 18.18 12.59 -27.15
CA THR A 18 18.84 11.69 -28.11
C THR A 18 20.00 12.43 -28.78
N GLY A 19 21.14 12.35 -28.16
CA GLY A 19 22.41 12.84 -28.71
C GLY A 19 23.51 11.85 -28.32
N SER A 20 23.94 11.06 -29.32
CA SER A 20 25.06 10.16 -29.22
C SER A 20 26.35 10.93 -28.88
N ALA A 21 26.86 10.79 -27.65
CA ALA A 21 28.22 11.17 -27.31
C ALA A 21 28.95 9.96 -26.69
N PRO A 22 30.25 9.78 -27.01
CA PRO A 22 30.99 8.56 -26.62
C PRO A 22 31.25 8.51 -25.12
N ALA A 23 31.22 7.28 -24.61
CA ALA A 23 31.47 6.93 -23.22
C ALA A 23 32.95 7.11 -22.87
N ASP A 24 33.37 8.30 -22.51
CA ASP A 24 34.63 8.55 -21.80
C ASP A 24 34.64 10.04 -21.36
N ALA A 25 34.04 10.33 -20.24
CA ALA A 25 34.38 11.43 -19.32
C ALA A 25 33.28 11.57 -18.27
N ALA A 26 33.51 11.13 -17.05
CA ALA A 26 32.74 11.55 -15.89
C ALA A 26 33.13 13.00 -15.55
N PRO A 27 32.27 14.02 -15.71
CA PRO A 27 32.51 15.31 -15.11
C PRO A 27 31.81 15.35 -13.75
N ALA A 28 32.59 15.37 -12.70
CA ALA A 28 32.20 15.92 -11.41
C ALA A 28 31.85 17.41 -11.58
N ASN A 29 30.64 17.70 -12.00
CA ASN A 29 29.94 18.99 -11.90
C ASN A 29 28.68 18.96 -12.78
N SER A 30 27.73 18.11 -12.44
CA SER A 30 26.38 18.30 -12.97
C SER A 30 25.75 19.46 -12.19
N ALA A 31 25.65 20.62 -12.85
CA ALA A 31 24.79 21.71 -12.38
C ALA A 31 23.40 21.16 -12.04
N PRO A 32 22.73 21.65 -10.98
CA PRO A 32 21.41 21.16 -10.60
C PRO A 32 20.48 21.27 -11.81
N ALA A 33 19.90 20.12 -12.18
CA ALA A 33 18.94 20.05 -13.28
C ALA A 33 17.85 21.09 -13.05
N LYS A 34 17.54 21.89 -14.09
CA LYS A 34 16.45 22.86 -14.02
C LYS A 34 15.20 22.17 -13.50
N PRO A 35 14.52 22.70 -12.47
CA PRO A 35 13.29 22.09 -11.99
C PRO A 35 12.30 21.97 -13.15
N ALA A 36 11.73 20.77 -13.33
CA ALA A 36 10.69 20.55 -14.31
C ALA A 36 9.52 21.49 -14.06
N PRO A 37 8.80 21.94 -15.10
CA PRO A 37 7.67 22.84 -14.93
C PRO A 37 6.65 22.21 -13.97
N ALA A 38 6.34 22.94 -12.90
CA ALA A 38 5.38 22.47 -11.89
C ALA A 38 4.02 22.20 -12.55
N MET A 39 3.44 21.04 -12.24
CA MET A 39 2.11 20.68 -12.73
C MET A 39 1.09 21.76 -12.32
N PRO A 40 0.23 22.23 -13.23
CA PRO A 40 -0.81 23.19 -12.89
C PRO A 40 -1.66 22.68 -11.71
N THR A 41 -1.89 23.51 -10.72
CA THR A 41 -2.61 23.15 -9.49
C THR A 41 -4.00 22.55 -9.80
N SER A 42 -4.67 23.04 -10.84
CA SER A 42 -5.96 22.51 -11.31
C SER A 42 -5.87 21.06 -11.80
N VAL A 43 -4.80 20.69 -12.51
CA VAL A 43 -4.58 19.32 -12.98
C VAL A 43 -4.30 18.40 -11.79
N ALA A 44 -3.47 18.85 -10.83
CA ALA A 44 -3.18 18.08 -9.62
C ALA A 44 -4.43 17.84 -8.77
N PHE A 45 -5.29 18.85 -8.59
CA PHE A 45 -6.56 18.66 -7.89
C PHE A 45 -7.54 17.77 -8.68
N GLY A 46 -7.60 17.90 -10.00
CA GLY A 46 -8.45 17.08 -10.85
C GLY A 46 -8.06 15.60 -10.78
N THR A 47 -6.78 15.27 -10.87
CA THR A 47 -6.29 13.89 -10.77
C THR A 47 -6.50 13.32 -9.38
N LEU A 48 -6.28 14.10 -8.32
CA LEU A 48 -6.54 13.68 -6.93
C LEU A 48 -8.03 13.38 -6.72
N ALA A 49 -8.92 14.28 -7.15
CA ALA A 49 -10.37 14.09 -7.04
C ALA A 49 -10.84 12.86 -7.80
N LEU A 50 -10.37 12.68 -9.05
CA LEU A 50 -10.70 11.51 -9.87
C LEU A 50 -10.23 10.20 -9.21
N SER A 51 -9.00 10.18 -8.69
CA SER A 51 -8.45 9.02 -7.99
C SER A 51 -9.23 8.68 -6.72
N LEU A 52 -9.66 9.70 -5.96
CA LEU A 52 -10.48 9.52 -4.77
C LEU A 52 -11.86 8.96 -5.11
N VAL A 53 -12.52 9.53 -6.13
CA VAL A 53 -13.83 9.03 -6.60
C VAL A 53 -13.73 7.59 -7.09
N PHE A 54 -12.68 7.27 -7.86
CA PHE A 54 -12.42 5.91 -8.31
C PHE A 54 -12.18 4.95 -7.14
N GLY A 55 -11.36 5.32 -6.18
CA GLY A 55 -11.09 4.51 -4.99
C GLY A 55 -12.34 4.26 -4.14
N ILE A 56 -13.14 5.30 -3.87
CA ILE A 56 -14.40 5.16 -3.15
C ILE A 56 -15.37 4.27 -3.95
N GLY A 57 -15.49 4.48 -5.24
CA GLY A 57 -16.32 3.66 -6.13
C GLY A 57 -15.94 2.19 -6.09
N LEU A 58 -14.65 1.89 -6.26
CA LEU A 58 -14.14 0.52 -6.33
C LEU A 58 -14.19 -0.21 -4.98
N PHE A 59 -13.80 0.44 -3.89
CA PHE A 59 -13.61 -0.24 -2.60
C PHE A 59 -14.78 -0.09 -1.62
N PHE A 60 -15.72 0.82 -1.87
CA PHE A 60 -16.88 1.01 -1.00
C PHE A 60 -18.20 0.83 -1.73
N VAL A 61 -18.38 1.47 -2.89
CA VAL A 61 -19.67 1.41 -3.60
C VAL A 61 -19.85 0.07 -4.31
N LEU A 62 -18.84 -0.43 -5.01
CA LEU A 62 -18.93 -1.69 -5.75
C LEU A 62 -19.20 -2.90 -4.85
N PRO A 63 -18.48 -3.14 -3.72
CA PRO A 63 -18.82 -4.24 -2.81
C PRO A 63 -20.25 -4.15 -2.27
N LEU A 64 -20.66 -2.93 -1.89
CA LEU A 64 -22.01 -2.69 -1.39
C LEU A 64 -23.07 -2.97 -2.47
N PHE A 65 -22.84 -2.56 -3.69
CA PHE A 65 -23.72 -2.86 -4.83
C PHE A 65 -23.82 -4.37 -5.07
N LEU A 66 -22.69 -5.07 -5.12
CA LEU A 66 -22.66 -6.52 -5.35
C LEU A 66 -23.40 -7.30 -4.26
N VAL A 67 -23.20 -6.91 -2.99
CA VAL A 67 -23.89 -7.58 -1.89
C VAL A 67 -25.38 -7.27 -1.88
N SER A 68 -25.79 -6.07 -2.33
CA SER A 68 -27.21 -5.72 -2.41
C SER A 68 -28.01 -6.61 -3.36
N LEU A 69 -27.35 -7.20 -4.37
CA LEU A 69 -27.95 -8.20 -5.25
C LEU A 69 -28.14 -9.56 -4.56
N ALA A 70 -27.30 -9.88 -3.56
CA ALA A 70 -27.40 -11.12 -2.77
C ALA A 70 -28.36 -10.98 -1.58
N ASP A 71 -28.68 -9.75 -1.16
CA ASP A 71 -29.51 -9.47 0.02
C ASP A 71 -30.89 -10.14 0.04
N PRO A 72 -31.64 -10.24 -1.09
CA PRO A 72 -32.93 -10.97 -1.12
C PRO A 72 -32.76 -12.47 -0.80
N PHE A 73 -31.68 -13.08 -1.30
CA PHE A 73 -31.37 -14.50 -1.03
C PHE A 73 -30.96 -14.72 0.42
N LEU A 74 -30.12 -13.84 0.98
CA LEU A 74 -29.73 -13.91 2.37
C LEU A 74 -30.92 -13.77 3.30
N SER A 75 -31.85 -12.85 3.00
CA SER A 75 -33.07 -12.65 3.79
C SER A 75 -34.03 -13.85 3.71
N ALA A 76 -34.02 -14.59 2.60
CA ALA A 76 -34.81 -15.81 2.46
C ALA A 76 -34.21 -17.03 3.18
N TRP A 77 -32.87 -17.09 3.29
CA TRP A 77 -32.16 -18.20 3.91
C TRP A 77 -32.07 -18.09 5.43
N PHE A 78 -31.94 -16.88 5.95
CA PHE A 78 -31.85 -16.63 7.39
C PHE A 78 -33.20 -16.20 7.96
N ALA A 79 -33.73 -16.99 8.90
CA ALA A 79 -35.02 -16.71 9.54
C ALA A 79 -35.02 -15.45 10.41
N ASN A 80 -33.83 -15.00 10.84
CA ASN A 80 -33.65 -13.81 11.69
C ASN A 80 -32.98 -12.67 10.89
N ASN A 81 -33.59 -11.49 10.95
CA ASN A 81 -33.09 -10.29 10.28
C ASN A 81 -31.68 -9.89 10.74
N ASP A 82 -31.32 -10.10 12.00
CA ASP A 82 -29.99 -9.76 12.54
C ASP A 82 -28.92 -10.69 11.97
N THR A 83 -29.21 -11.98 11.84
CA THR A 83 -28.29 -12.95 11.21
C THR A 83 -28.14 -12.70 9.71
N ALA A 84 -29.20 -12.33 9.02
CA ALA A 84 -29.15 -11.94 7.62
C ALA A 84 -28.33 -10.65 7.44
N ALA A 85 -28.46 -9.68 8.35
CA ALA A 85 -27.68 -8.45 8.34
C ALA A 85 -26.18 -8.70 8.57
N LEU A 86 -25.85 -9.55 9.54
CA LEU A 86 -24.48 -9.96 9.81
C LEU A 86 -23.86 -10.66 8.60
N ALA A 87 -24.58 -11.62 8.02
CA ALA A 87 -24.12 -12.35 6.83
C ALA A 87 -23.90 -11.40 5.64
N SER A 88 -24.78 -10.44 5.41
CA SER A 88 -24.64 -9.43 4.37
C SER A 88 -23.40 -8.55 4.59
N ASN A 89 -23.16 -8.08 5.83
CA ASN A 89 -21.98 -7.24 6.12
C ASN A 89 -20.67 -8.03 6.01
N VAL A 90 -20.65 -9.30 6.44
CA VAL A 90 -19.48 -10.18 6.27
C VAL A 90 -19.22 -10.44 4.78
N LEU A 91 -20.26 -10.75 4.01
CA LEU A 91 -20.13 -10.96 2.56
C LEU A 91 -19.65 -9.69 1.85
N GLU A 92 -20.17 -8.49 2.22
CA GLU A 92 -19.66 -7.21 1.72
C GLU A 92 -18.16 -7.05 1.97
N GLY A 93 -17.71 -7.39 3.17
CA GLY A 93 -16.31 -7.32 3.54
C GLY A 93 -15.44 -8.33 2.78
N MET A 94 -15.92 -9.56 2.59
CA MET A 94 -15.22 -10.58 1.81
C MET A 94 -15.08 -10.17 0.32
N ILE A 95 -16.16 -9.60 -0.26
CA ILE A 95 -16.11 -9.06 -1.62
C ILE A 95 -15.10 -7.91 -1.70
N ARG A 96 -15.08 -7.01 -0.73
CA ARG A 96 -14.09 -5.92 -0.64
C ARG A 96 -12.67 -6.45 -0.58
N LEU A 97 -12.42 -7.45 0.25
CA LEU A 97 -11.11 -8.10 0.35
C LEU A 97 -10.71 -8.74 -0.99
N ALA A 98 -11.62 -9.44 -1.64
CA ALA A 98 -11.36 -10.06 -2.94
C ALA A 98 -11.05 -9.00 -4.02
N ILE A 99 -11.81 -7.91 -4.08
CA ILE A 99 -11.56 -6.78 -4.99
C ILE A 99 -10.20 -6.15 -4.70
N PHE A 100 -9.85 -5.95 -3.42
CA PHE A 100 -8.55 -5.39 -3.02
C PHE A 100 -7.39 -6.28 -3.48
N LEU A 101 -7.44 -7.58 -3.24
CA LEU A 101 -6.40 -8.52 -3.66
C LEU A 101 -6.32 -8.62 -5.18
N ALA A 102 -7.46 -8.67 -5.87
CA ALA A 102 -7.53 -8.69 -7.34
C ALA A 102 -6.95 -7.39 -7.93
N TYR A 103 -7.25 -6.24 -7.35
CA TYR A 103 -6.69 -4.94 -7.76
C TYR A 103 -5.17 -4.92 -7.64
N ILE A 104 -4.63 -5.33 -6.48
CA ILE A 104 -3.17 -5.41 -6.28
C ILE A 104 -2.53 -6.37 -7.28
N GLY A 105 -3.14 -7.55 -7.50
CA GLY A 105 -2.69 -8.52 -8.49
C GLY A 105 -2.71 -7.98 -9.93
N ALA A 106 -3.72 -7.17 -10.26
CA ALA A 106 -3.86 -6.58 -11.59
C ALA A 106 -2.80 -5.49 -11.84
N ILE A 107 -2.65 -4.53 -10.92
CA ILE A 107 -1.65 -3.45 -11.08
C ILE A 107 -0.21 -3.98 -11.07
N ASN A 108 0.05 -5.10 -10.38
CA ASN A 108 1.34 -5.76 -10.34
C ASN A 108 1.78 -6.31 -11.73
N GLN A 109 0.88 -6.40 -12.70
CA GLN A 109 1.19 -6.79 -14.07
C GLN A 109 1.69 -5.61 -14.91
N MET A 110 1.47 -4.36 -14.46
CA MET A 110 1.95 -3.16 -15.15
C MET A 110 3.46 -3.01 -14.96
N PRO A 111 4.25 -2.78 -16.04
CA PRO A 111 5.72 -2.69 -15.94
C PRO A 111 6.20 -1.64 -14.94
N ASP A 112 5.58 -0.45 -14.95
CA ASP A 112 5.96 0.66 -14.08
C ASP A 112 5.69 0.33 -12.60
N VAL A 113 4.53 -0.25 -12.29
CA VAL A 113 4.18 -0.68 -10.93
C VAL A 113 5.09 -1.83 -10.47
N ARG A 114 5.40 -2.76 -11.38
CA ARG A 114 6.34 -3.85 -11.10
C ARG A 114 7.71 -3.32 -10.70
N ARG A 115 8.20 -2.27 -11.38
CA ARG A 115 9.46 -1.61 -11.03
C ARG A 115 9.40 -0.94 -9.66
N VAL A 116 8.30 -0.26 -9.33
CA VAL A 116 8.08 0.29 -7.97
C VAL A 116 8.13 -0.81 -6.91
N PHE A 117 7.53 -1.97 -7.18
CA PHE A 117 7.57 -3.11 -6.26
C PHE A 117 8.97 -3.76 -6.15
N GLN A 118 9.83 -3.62 -7.14
CA GLN A 118 11.24 -4.00 -7.05
C GLN A 118 12.02 -3.04 -6.12
N TYR A 119 11.82 -1.73 -6.24
CA TYR A 119 12.39 -0.75 -5.30
C TYR A 119 11.88 -0.96 -3.87
N HIS A 120 10.61 -1.28 -3.68
CA HIS A 120 10.05 -1.63 -2.39
C HIS A 120 10.72 -2.89 -1.80
N GLY A 121 11.00 -3.90 -2.63
CA GLY A 121 11.79 -5.07 -2.23
C GLY A 121 13.24 -4.71 -1.86
N ALA A 122 13.88 -3.79 -2.60
CA ALA A 122 15.22 -3.29 -2.29
C ALA A 122 15.27 -2.57 -0.95
N GLU A 123 14.28 -1.72 -0.66
CA GLU A 123 14.14 -1.04 0.63
C GLU A 123 14.06 -2.05 1.78
N HIS A 124 13.17 -3.05 1.69
CA HIS A 124 13.03 -4.06 2.73
C HIS A 124 14.30 -4.86 2.99
N LYS A 125 14.97 -5.32 1.92
CA LYS A 125 16.24 -6.07 2.03
C LYS A 125 17.33 -5.20 2.66
N THR A 126 17.40 -3.92 2.27
CA THR A 126 18.38 -2.97 2.80
C THR A 126 18.16 -2.68 4.27
N ILE A 127 16.90 -2.44 4.69
CA ILE A 127 16.55 -2.23 6.10
C ILE A 127 16.84 -3.49 6.92
N ALA A 128 16.48 -4.67 6.42
CA ALA A 128 16.73 -5.93 7.12
C ALA A 128 18.23 -6.21 7.31
N ALA A 129 19.06 -5.90 6.30
CA ALA A 129 20.51 -6.01 6.40
C ALA A 129 21.10 -5.04 7.43
N ASP A 130 20.61 -3.80 7.43
CA ASP A 130 21.02 -2.76 8.39
C ASP A 130 20.66 -3.12 9.83
N GLU A 131 19.43 -3.60 10.08
CA GLU A 131 18.98 -4.06 11.40
C GLU A 131 19.80 -5.28 11.90
N ALA A 132 20.30 -6.09 10.98
CA ALA A 132 21.19 -7.22 11.28
C ALA A 132 22.66 -6.81 11.48
N GLY A 133 23.03 -5.53 11.26
CA GLY A 133 24.40 -5.05 11.28
C GLY A 133 25.28 -5.66 10.19
N ALA A 134 24.68 -6.10 9.07
CA ALA A 134 25.37 -6.73 7.97
C ALA A 134 26.10 -5.69 7.08
N PRO A 135 27.12 -6.11 6.30
CA PRO A 135 27.75 -5.24 5.31
C PRO A 135 26.73 -4.73 4.28
N MET A 136 26.74 -3.41 4.03
CA MET A 136 25.81 -2.74 3.13
C MET A 136 26.27 -2.84 1.67
N THR A 137 26.55 -4.06 1.22
CA THR A 137 26.92 -4.37 -0.17
C THR A 137 25.79 -5.10 -0.89
N PRO A 138 25.56 -4.86 -2.20
CA PRO A 138 24.46 -5.46 -2.93
C PRO A 138 24.38 -6.99 -2.80
N ASP A 139 25.51 -7.68 -2.87
CA ASP A 139 25.57 -9.15 -2.78
C ASP A 139 25.09 -9.68 -1.43
N VAL A 140 25.46 -9.01 -0.33
CA VAL A 140 25.01 -9.38 1.03
C VAL A 140 23.53 -9.04 1.22
N ILE A 141 23.13 -7.83 0.83
CA ILE A 141 21.74 -7.35 0.95
C ILE A 141 20.79 -8.26 0.15
N GLN A 142 21.20 -8.74 -1.02
CA GLN A 142 20.38 -9.64 -1.84
C GLN A 142 20.01 -10.95 -1.14
N THR A 143 20.74 -11.39 -0.12
CA THR A 143 20.43 -12.59 0.66
C THR A 143 19.31 -12.43 1.66
N PHE A 144 18.92 -11.20 1.98
CA PHE A 144 17.84 -10.90 2.94
C PHE A 144 16.44 -11.05 2.31
N SER A 145 15.42 -11.21 3.16
CA SER A 145 14.03 -11.29 2.70
C SER A 145 13.54 -9.94 2.16
N LYS A 146 12.72 -9.99 1.12
CA LYS A 146 11.98 -8.83 0.61
C LYS A 146 10.71 -8.53 1.40
N GLU A 147 10.27 -9.43 2.29
CA GLU A 147 9.19 -9.19 3.22
C GLU A 147 9.74 -8.67 4.54
N HIS A 148 9.13 -7.59 5.08
CA HIS A 148 9.55 -6.98 6.34
C HIS A 148 8.36 -6.70 7.25
N PRO A 149 8.39 -7.11 8.54
CA PRO A 149 7.23 -7.05 9.44
C PRO A 149 6.78 -5.62 9.80
N ARG A 150 7.61 -4.60 9.56
CA ARG A 150 7.30 -3.19 9.84
C ARG A 150 6.77 -2.43 8.64
N CYS A 151 6.46 -3.10 7.53
CA CYS A 151 5.99 -2.44 6.33
C CYS A 151 4.55 -1.94 6.46
N GLY A 152 4.32 -0.69 6.04
CA GLY A 152 3.00 -0.05 6.03
C GLY A 152 1.98 -0.69 5.07
N THR A 153 2.41 -1.49 4.06
CA THR A 153 1.45 -2.15 3.16
C THR A 153 0.63 -3.22 3.87
N GLY A 154 1.18 -3.89 4.90
CA GLY A 154 0.42 -4.78 5.76
C GLY A 154 -0.72 -4.09 6.50
N PHE A 155 -0.57 -2.79 6.81
CA PHE A 155 -1.62 -1.98 7.41
C PHE A 155 -2.89 -1.94 6.56
N LEU A 156 -2.78 -1.86 5.24
CA LEU A 156 -3.94 -1.84 4.35
C LEU A 156 -4.79 -3.11 4.46
N LEU A 157 -4.15 -4.27 4.55
CA LEU A 157 -4.86 -5.53 4.75
C LEU A 157 -5.58 -5.55 6.11
N VAL A 158 -4.90 -5.11 7.16
CA VAL A 158 -5.50 -5.06 8.52
C VAL A 158 -6.69 -4.11 8.53
N VAL A 159 -6.61 -2.95 7.86
CA VAL A 159 -7.73 -2.00 7.70
C VAL A 159 -8.93 -2.69 7.03
N VAL A 160 -8.71 -3.43 5.94
CA VAL A 160 -9.80 -4.15 5.27
C VAL A 160 -10.41 -5.20 6.20
N VAL A 161 -9.60 -5.99 6.90
CA VAL A 161 -10.08 -7.03 7.83
C VAL A 161 -10.83 -6.40 9.02
N VAL A 162 -10.27 -5.39 9.68
CA VAL A 162 -10.93 -4.68 10.80
C VAL A 162 -12.24 -4.04 10.35
N SER A 163 -12.30 -3.51 9.13
CA SER A 163 -13.53 -2.94 8.59
C SER A 163 -14.67 -3.95 8.51
N ILE A 164 -14.38 -5.24 8.25
CA ILE A 164 -15.39 -6.30 8.24
C ILE A 164 -16.08 -6.38 9.61
N PHE A 165 -15.28 -6.43 10.67
CA PHE A 165 -15.81 -6.52 12.04
C PHE A 165 -16.57 -5.25 12.46
N VAL A 166 -15.99 -4.07 12.21
CA VAL A 166 -16.63 -2.79 12.56
C VAL A 166 -17.98 -2.63 11.83
N PHE A 167 -18.01 -2.95 10.53
CA PHE A 167 -19.24 -2.80 9.75
C PHE A 167 -20.26 -3.91 10.02
N ALA A 168 -19.81 -5.08 10.45
CA ALA A 168 -20.71 -6.15 10.89
C ALA A 168 -21.59 -5.74 12.07
N LEU A 169 -21.08 -4.87 12.96
CA LEU A 169 -21.82 -4.36 14.13
C LEU A 169 -22.90 -3.32 13.81
N LEU A 170 -22.87 -2.73 12.59
CA LEU A 170 -23.79 -1.64 12.21
C LEU A 170 -25.18 -2.10 11.72
N GLY A 171 -25.37 -3.41 11.55
CA GLY A 171 -26.60 -3.93 10.97
C GLY A 171 -26.82 -3.51 9.51
N ARG A 172 -28.09 -3.35 9.09
CA ARG A 172 -28.47 -3.00 7.70
C ARG A 172 -29.30 -1.69 7.68
N PRO A 173 -28.66 -0.53 7.86
CA PRO A 173 -29.37 0.73 7.70
C PRO A 173 -29.75 0.98 6.22
N PRO A 174 -30.67 1.93 5.95
CA PRO A 174 -30.98 2.36 4.59
C PRO A 174 -29.72 2.73 3.80
N ILE A 175 -29.74 2.55 2.47
CA ILE A 175 -28.57 2.62 1.60
C ILE A 175 -27.73 3.89 1.77
N PHE A 176 -28.39 5.05 1.95
CA PHE A 176 -27.70 6.32 2.19
C PHE A 176 -26.84 6.28 3.46
N TRP A 177 -27.39 5.85 4.59
CA TRP A 177 -26.68 5.73 5.86
C TRP A 177 -25.64 4.62 5.83
N ARG A 178 -25.87 3.59 5.03
CA ARG A 178 -24.91 2.50 4.82
C ARG A 178 -23.66 3.01 4.10
N ILE A 179 -23.81 3.81 3.04
CA ILE A 179 -22.67 4.46 2.35
C ILE A 179 -21.99 5.47 3.27
N ALA A 180 -22.75 6.36 3.90
CA ALA A 180 -22.23 7.40 4.78
C ALA A 180 -21.39 6.80 5.93
N SER A 181 -21.88 5.73 6.58
CA SER A 181 -21.16 5.08 7.68
C SER A 181 -19.83 4.47 7.23
N ARG A 182 -19.74 3.92 6.00
CA ARG A 182 -18.48 3.37 5.46
C ARG A 182 -17.43 4.46 5.26
N ILE A 183 -17.84 5.67 4.92
CA ILE A 183 -16.92 6.81 4.73
C ILE A 183 -16.55 7.43 6.09
N VAL A 184 -17.54 7.73 6.93
CA VAL A 184 -17.32 8.40 8.22
C VAL A 184 -16.51 7.56 9.20
N LEU A 185 -16.64 6.23 9.15
CA LEU A 185 -15.91 5.33 10.05
C LEU A 185 -14.50 4.96 9.56
N VAL A 186 -14.06 5.39 8.36
CA VAL A 186 -12.70 5.16 7.89
C VAL A 186 -11.62 5.58 8.91
N PRO A 187 -11.68 6.78 9.54
CA PRO A 187 -10.69 7.16 10.56
C PRO A 187 -10.70 6.23 11.79
N VAL A 188 -11.88 5.78 12.22
CA VAL A 188 -12.03 4.85 13.36
C VAL A 188 -11.41 3.49 13.01
N VAL A 189 -11.73 2.95 11.83
CA VAL A 189 -11.17 1.69 11.35
C VAL A 189 -9.65 1.79 11.23
N ALA A 190 -9.13 2.90 10.69
CA ALA A 190 -7.69 3.14 10.57
C ALA A 190 -7.02 3.19 11.95
N ALA A 191 -7.61 3.90 12.92
CA ALA A 191 -7.07 3.98 14.29
C ALA A 191 -7.05 2.61 14.98
N LEU A 192 -8.14 1.84 14.89
CA LEU A 192 -8.21 0.48 15.45
C LEU A 192 -7.18 -0.45 14.79
N SER A 193 -7.01 -0.33 13.48
CA SER A 193 -6.02 -1.13 12.73
C SER A 193 -4.58 -0.80 13.14
N TYR A 194 -4.30 0.48 13.35
CA TYR A 194 -3.00 0.94 13.84
C TYR A 194 -2.71 0.39 15.24
N GLU A 195 -3.67 0.50 16.17
CA GLU A 195 -3.51 -0.03 17.52
C GLU A 195 -3.35 -1.56 17.52
N LEU A 196 -4.06 -2.28 16.66
CA LEU A 196 -3.91 -3.73 16.52
C LEU A 196 -2.51 -4.12 16.04
N ILE A 197 -1.95 -3.42 15.06
CA ILE A 197 -0.58 -3.67 14.58
C ILE A 197 0.44 -3.33 15.65
N LYS A 198 0.28 -2.20 16.33
CA LYS A 198 1.14 -1.77 17.43
C LYS A 198 1.12 -2.80 18.58
N PHE A 199 -0.07 -3.25 18.95
CA PHE A 199 -0.25 -4.30 19.96
C PHE A 199 0.42 -5.62 19.53
N SER A 200 0.22 -6.05 18.29
CA SER A 200 0.88 -7.23 17.74
C SER A 200 2.41 -7.10 17.76
N SER A 201 2.93 -5.93 17.42
CA SER A 201 4.37 -5.65 17.43
C SER A 201 4.97 -5.65 18.83
N ALA A 202 4.20 -5.23 19.84
CA ALA A 202 4.61 -5.24 21.24
C ALA A 202 4.61 -6.68 21.86
N HIS A 203 3.79 -7.59 21.30
CA HIS A 203 3.64 -8.96 21.77
C HIS A 203 4.18 -9.99 20.77
N ARG A 204 5.37 -9.71 20.21
CA ARG A 204 6.05 -10.63 19.27
C ARG A 204 6.30 -11.98 19.93
N GLY A 205 6.08 -13.05 19.17
CA GLY A 205 6.17 -14.43 19.65
C GLY A 205 4.86 -14.98 20.20
N ASN A 206 3.77 -14.21 20.22
CA ASN A 206 2.45 -14.75 20.47
C ASN A 206 1.94 -15.43 19.18
N PRO A 207 1.77 -16.77 19.17
CA PRO A 207 1.45 -17.51 17.95
C PRO A 207 0.09 -17.12 17.35
N LEU A 208 -0.85 -16.64 18.15
CA LEU A 208 -2.16 -16.19 17.68
C LEU A 208 -2.05 -14.85 16.92
N LEU A 209 -1.30 -13.89 17.46
CA LEU A 209 -1.08 -12.59 16.81
C LEU A 209 -0.22 -12.75 15.56
N ASP A 210 0.78 -13.60 15.60
CA ASP A 210 1.60 -13.92 14.44
C ASP A 210 0.75 -14.54 13.32
N TRP A 211 -0.16 -15.43 13.64
CA TRP A 211 -1.03 -16.08 12.67
C TRP A 211 -2.12 -15.15 12.11
N LEU A 212 -2.72 -14.31 12.97
CA LEU A 212 -3.84 -13.43 12.58
C LEU A 212 -3.41 -12.12 11.93
N VAL A 213 -2.25 -11.57 12.29
CA VAL A 213 -1.82 -10.23 11.86
C VAL A 213 -0.54 -10.29 11.03
N VAL A 214 0.52 -10.92 11.55
CA VAL A 214 1.84 -10.87 10.92
C VAL A 214 1.88 -11.68 9.63
N LYS A 215 1.47 -12.95 9.67
CA LYS A 215 1.51 -13.84 8.49
C LYS A 215 0.65 -13.35 7.32
N PRO A 216 -0.62 -12.90 7.52
CA PRO A 216 -1.39 -12.32 6.42
C PRO A 216 -0.77 -11.03 5.86
N SER A 217 -0.18 -10.18 6.72
CA SER A 217 0.52 -8.97 6.28
C SER A 217 1.74 -9.30 5.43
N LEU A 218 2.56 -10.29 5.83
CA LEU A 218 3.70 -10.76 5.03
C LEU A 218 3.24 -11.42 3.71
N ALA A 219 2.15 -12.19 3.74
CA ALA A 219 1.58 -12.79 2.54
C ALA A 219 1.11 -11.72 1.53
N LEU A 220 0.53 -10.59 2.00
CA LEU A 220 0.21 -9.47 1.11
C LEU A 220 1.47 -8.84 0.52
N GLN A 221 2.53 -8.72 1.29
CA GLN A 221 3.79 -8.15 0.80
C GLN A 221 4.38 -8.96 -0.35
N SER A 222 4.19 -10.27 -0.41
CA SER A 222 4.62 -11.08 -1.57
C SER A 222 3.99 -10.61 -2.90
N LEU A 223 2.83 -9.93 -2.84
CA LEU A 223 2.19 -9.30 -4.00
C LEU A 223 2.69 -7.88 -4.28
N THR A 224 3.18 -7.18 -3.27
CA THR A 224 3.58 -5.75 -3.35
C THR A 224 5.08 -5.53 -3.27
N THR A 225 5.87 -6.60 -3.23
CA THR A 225 7.34 -6.59 -3.31
C THR A 225 7.83 -7.53 -4.39
N ARG A 226 8.92 -7.17 -5.05
CA ARG A 226 9.57 -7.98 -6.06
C ARG A 226 11.07 -8.04 -5.80
N GLU A 227 11.74 -9.06 -6.38
CA GLU A 227 13.20 -9.16 -6.31
C GLU A 227 13.83 -7.98 -7.06
N PRO A 228 14.65 -7.16 -6.36
CA PRO A 228 15.38 -6.05 -6.97
C PRO A 228 16.61 -6.54 -7.69
N ASP A 229 17.11 -5.73 -8.62
CA ASP A 229 18.47 -5.85 -9.13
C ASP A 229 19.49 -5.12 -8.24
N ALA A 230 20.80 -5.29 -8.52
CA ALA A 230 21.87 -4.69 -7.74
C ALA A 230 21.83 -3.15 -7.75
N ALA A 231 21.50 -2.55 -8.89
CA ALA A 231 21.41 -1.10 -9.01
C ALA A 231 20.27 -0.49 -8.15
N MET A 232 19.14 -1.19 -8.03
CA MET A 232 18.04 -0.79 -7.15
C MET A 232 18.43 -0.88 -5.67
N ILE A 233 19.23 -1.88 -5.29
CA ILE A 233 19.77 -2.01 -3.93
C ILE A 233 20.72 -0.85 -3.63
N GLU A 234 21.62 -0.49 -4.56
CA GLU A 234 22.52 0.66 -4.39
C GLU A 234 21.76 1.96 -4.13
N VAL A 235 20.65 2.19 -4.85
CA VAL A 235 19.78 3.34 -4.61
C VAL A 235 19.15 3.29 -3.21
N ALA A 236 18.68 2.13 -2.77
CA ALA A 236 18.10 1.96 -1.43
C ALA A 236 19.16 2.19 -0.32
N VAL A 237 20.40 1.70 -0.51
CA VAL A 237 21.53 1.96 0.41
C VAL A 237 21.85 3.44 0.49
N ALA A 238 21.96 4.13 -0.65
CA ALA A 238 22.22 5.56 -0.68
C ALA A 238 21.13 6.37 0.03
N ALA A 239 19.85 6.00 -0.17
CA ALA A 239 18.73 6.63 0.50
C ALA A 239 18.78 6.44 2.03
N LEU A 240 19.04 5.21 2.50
CA LEU A 240 19.16 4.91 3.93
C LEU A 240 20.34 5.67 4.58
N GLN A 241 21.48 5.68 3.92
CA GLN A 241 22.66 6.41 4.42
C GLN A 241 22.39 7.92 4.54
N ARG A 242 21.66 8.49 3.58
CA ARG A 242 21.27 9.90 3.63
C ARG A 242 20.39 10.22 4.82
N VAL A 243 19.37 9.40 5.08
CA VAL A 243 18.48 9.56 6.25
C VAL A 243 19.27 9.48 7.55
N LYS A 244 20.14 8.47 7.71
CA LYS A 244 20.98 8.32 8.90
C LYS A 244 21.94 9.49 9.13
N ALA A 245 22.52 10.03 8.06
CA ALA A 245 23.39 11.20 8.15
C ALA A 245 22.62 12.45 8.61
N GLU A 246 21.39 12.63 8.15
CA GLU A 246 20.53 13.74 8.58
C GLU A 246 20.06 13.57 10.04
N GLU A 247 19.68 12.36 10.47
CA GLU A 247 19.29 12.07 11.85
C GLU A 247 20.45 12.27 12.84
N SER A 248 21.69 11.92 12.44
CA SER A 248 22.87 12.12 13.28
C SER A 248 23.31 13.58 13.41
N ALA A 249 22.78 14.46 12.57
CA ALA A 249 23.07 15.91 12.56
C ALA A 249 22.06 16.73 13.40
N LEU A 250 20.98 16.10 13.89
CA LEU A 250 19.94 16.69 14.76
C LEU A 250 20.22 16.44 16.23
#